data_e3b0d8e52cfc04258b9909bf49a18d95
#
_entry.id   e3b0d8e52cfc04258b9909bf49a18d95
#
_cell.length_a   1.000
_cell.length_b   1.000
_cell.length_c   1.000
_cell.angle_alpha   90.00
_cell.angle_beta   90.00
_cell.angle_gamma   90.00
#
_symmetry.space_group_name_H-M   'P 1'
#
loop_
_entity.id
_entity.type
_entity.pdbx_description
1 polymer ?
#
loop_
_entity_poly.entity_id
_entity_poly.type
_entity_poly.pdbx_seq_one_letter_code
_entity_poly.pdbx_strand_id
1 'polypeptide(L)'
;MKDYSEKRDFHRMQMNSEIELTDGDGVAFPGICKDLSGAGMQLFVERAFSEGDEIHTLLPSTNDQFPPFETLCRVLRCEPEGDGYLLGVEIVQVKR
;
A
#
# COMPACT_ATOMS: atom_id res chain seq x y z
N MET A 1 14.18 26.17 -2.09
CA MET A 1 13.93 25.91 -2.09
C MET A 1 13.65 25.03 -2.05
N LYS A 2 13.58 25.06 -2.14
CA LYS A 2 13.17 24.43 -2.12
C LYS A 2 13.06 23.41 -2.27
N ASP A 3 13.03 23.35 -2.33
CA ASP A 3 12.78 22.60 -2.58
C ASP A 3 12.76 21.61 -2.79
N TYR A 4 13.04 21.59 -2.68
CA TYR A 4 12.88 20.82 -2.88
C TYR A 4 12.68 19.78 -2.98
N SER A 5 12.76 19.72 -2.82
CA SER A 5 12.36 19.07 -2.84
C SER A 5 11.90 18.45 -3.08
N GLU A 6 12.06 18.71 -3.27
CA GLU A 6 11.39 18.42 -3.44
C GLU A 6 10.97 17.93 -4.16
N LYS A 7 11.41 18.10 -4.43
CA LYS A 7 11.01 17.70 -5.15
C LYS A 7 10.63 16.59 -5.46
N ARG A 8 10.29 16.30 -5.08
CA ARG A 8 9.83 15.23 -5.29
C ARG A 8 8.56 15.09 -5.71
N ASP A 9 8.52 14.95 -6.22
CA ASP A 9 7.49 14.74 -7.13
C ASP A 9 6.33 14.06 -6.55
N PHE A 10 6.54 13.26 -5.52
CA PHE A 10 5.49 12.46 -4.96
C PHE A 10 5.22 12.92 -3.57
N HIS A 11 4.01 13.34 -3.34
CA HIS A 11 3.59 13.53 -1.98
C HIS A 11 3.42 12.18 -1.34
N ARG A 12 4.25 11.90 -0.36
CA ARG A 12 4.08 10.72 0.47
C ARG A 12 3.27 11.10 1.66
N MET A 13 2.14 10.45 1.80
CA MET A 13 1.32 10.63 2.99
C MET A 13 1.69 9.54 3.96
N GLN A 14 2.28 9.95 5.08
CA GLN A 14 2.55 8.98 6.14
C GLN A 14 1.28 8.78 6.93
N MET A 15 0.96 7.53 7.17
CA MET A 15 -0.30 7.20 7.78
C MET A 15 -0.15 5.84 8.47
N ASN A 16 -1.12 5.50 9.28
CA ASN A 16 -1.21 4.17 9.87
C ASN A 16 -2.67 3.77 9.77
N SER A 17 -3.10 3.44 8.57
CA SER A 17 -4.49 3.11 8.32
C SER A 17 -4.63 1.64 8.06
N GLU A 18 -5.65 1.05 8.65
CA GLU A 18 -5.98 -0.34 8.34
C GLU A 18 -6.42 -0.44 6.91
N ILE A 19 -5.98 -1.51 6.28
CA ILE A 19 -6.27 -1.73 4.88
C ILE A 19 -6.60 -3.21 4.70
N GLU A 20 -7.50 -3.50 3.80
CA GLU A 20 -7.86 -4.87 3.48
C GLU A 20 -7.10 -5.29 2.23
N LEU A 21 -6.48 -6.46 2.30
CA LEU A 21 -5.67 -6.98 1.22
C LEU A 21 -6.24 -8.31 0.78
N THR A 22 -6.15 -8.58 -0.52
CA THR A 22 -6.57 -9.87 -1.06
C THR A 22 -5.42 -10.39 -1.91
N ASP A 23 -4.98 -11.61 -1.63
CA ASP A 23 -3.87 -12.19 -2.39
C ASP A 23 -4.36 -12.77 -3.71
N GLY A 24 -3.42 -13.36 -4.46
CA GLY A 24 -3.74 -13.91 -5.77
C GLY A 24 -4.69 -15.10 -5.73
N ASP A 25 -4.84 -15.71 -4.57
CA ASP A 25 -5.75 -16.85 -4.39
C ASP A 25 -7.13 -16.41 -3.91
N GLY A 26 -7.33 -15.12 -3.70
CA GLY A 26 -8.62 -14.61 -3.26
C GLY A 26 -8.79 -14.59 -1.75
N VAL A 27 -7.73 -14.82 -0.99
CA VAL A 27 -7.80 -14.82 0.47
C VAL A 27 -7.61 -13.40 0.97
N ALA A 28 -8.57 -12.92 1.75
CA ALA A 28 -8.51 -11.57 2.32
C ALA A 28 -7.79 -11.62 3.67
N PHE A 29 -7.01 -10.58 3.93
CA PHE A 29 -6.30 -10.47 5.21
C PHE A 29 -6.07 -9.00 5.52
N PRO A 30 -5.89 -8.65 6.80
CA PRO A 30 -5.68 -7.26 7.16
C PRO A 30 -4.22 -6.86 7.03
N GLY A 31 -4.00 -5.57 6.89
CA GLY A 31 -2.67 -4.98 6.92
C GLY A 31 -2.77 -3.54 7.36
N ILE A 32 -1.64 -2.87 7.37
CA ILE A 32 -1.58 -1.47 7.72
C ILE A 32 -0.85 -0.73 6.60
N CYS A 33 -1.49 0.30 6.09
CA CYS A 33 -0.85 1.17 5.11
C CYS A 33 -0.02 2.19 5.86
N LYS A 34 1.30 2.13 5.68
CA LYS A 34 2.23 3.00 6.39
C LYS A 34 2.45 4.31 5.65
N ASP A 35 2.52 4.25 4.35
CA ASP A 35 2.53 5.48 3.56
C ASP A 35 1.93 5.21 2.19
N LEU A 36 1.52 6.27 1.56
CA LEU A 36 0.83 6.22 0.29
C LEU A 36 1.36 7.34 -0.59
N SER A 37 1.64 7.01 -1.84
CA SER A 37 1.99 8.00 -2.85
C SER A 37 1.23 7.68 -4.12
N GLY A 38 1.37 8.52 -5.12
CA GLY A 38 0.69 8.28 -6.39
C GLY A 38 1.19 7.05 -7.12
N ALA A 39 2.38 6.57 -6.78
CA ALA A 39 2.99 5.44 -7.48
C ALA A 39 2.91 4.13 -6.71
N GLY A 40 2.74 4.19 -5.39
CA GLY A 40 2.74 2.96 -4.60
C GLY A 40 2.49 3.20 -3.14
N MET A 41 2.67 2.13 -2.37
CA MET A 41 2.40 2.14 -0.95
C MET A 41 3.44 1.33 -0.21
N GLN A 42 3.58 1.60 1.08
CA GLN A 42 4.25 0.69 2.00
C GLN A 42 3.22 0.08 2.92
N LEU A 43 3.24 -1.23 3.01
CA LEU A 43 2.24 -1.98 3.75
C LEU A 43 2.93 -2.85 4.80
N PHE A 44 2.37 -2.89 5.99
CA PHE A 44 2.82 -3.82 7.02
C PHE A 44 1.82 -4.96 7.08
N VAL A 45 2.32 -6.19 6.93
CA VAL A 45 1.47 -7.38 6.92
C VAL A 45 2.11 -8.46 7.78
N GLU A 46 1.35 -9.48 8.10
CA GLU A 46 1.84 -10.53 8.99
C GLU A 46 2.40 -11.73 8.26
N ARG A 47 2.36 -11.73 6.94
CA ARG A 47 2.89 -12.85 6.15
C ARG A 47 3.79 -12.33 5.06
N ALA A 48 4.73 -13.20 4.64
CA ALA A 48 5.68 -12.84 3.60
C ALA A 48 5.05 -12.97 2.22
N PHE A 49 5.55 -12.16 1.30
CA PHE A 49 5.19 -12.21 -0.11
C PHE A 49 6.46 -12.23 -0.94
N SER A 50 6.33 -12.62 -2.19
CA SER A 50 7.44 -12.63 -3.12
C SER A 50 7.37 -11.45 -4.06
N GLU A 51 8.53 -11.01 -4.54
CA GLU A 51 8.56 -9.99 -5.58
C GLU A 51 7.73 -10.46 -6.76
N GLY A 52 6.93 -9.55 -7.29
CA GLY A 52 6.08 -9.84 -8.42
C GLY A 52 4.70 -10.33 -8.06
N ASP A 53 4.47 -10.68 -6.81
CA ASP A 53 3.12 -11.07 -6.38
C ASP A 53 2.18 -9.91 -6.56
N GLU A 54 0.95 -10.23 -6.95
CA GLU A 54 -0.08 -9.20 -7.07
C GLU A 54 -0.98 -9.26 -5.87
N ILE A 55 -1.33 -8.08 -5.36
CA ILE A 55 -2.18 -7.93 -4.20
C ILE A 55 -3.22 -6.88 -4.53
N HIS A 56 -4.47 -7.22 -4.27
CA HIS A 56 -5.58 -6.28 -4.38
C HIS A 56 -5.73 -5.59 -3.04
N THR A 57 -5.78 -4.28 -3.03
CA THR A 57 -5.89 -3.53 -1.78
C THR A 57 -7.13 -2.67 -1.78
N LEU A 58 -7.74 -2.56 -0.61
CA LEU A 58 -8.88 -1.70 -0.39
C LEU A 58 -8.62 -0.87 0.86
N LEU A 59 -8.38 0.41 0.65
CA LEU A 59 -8.23 1.37 1.73
C LEU A 59 -9.61 1.93 2.01
N PRO A 60 -10.20 1.61 3.17
CA PRO A 60 -11.58 2.02 3.40
C PRO A 60 -11.68 3.53 3.58
N SER A 61 -12.86 4.04 3.31
CA SER A 61 -13.15 5.44 3.54
C SER A 61 -13.12 5.72 5.03
N THR A 62 -12.39 6.75 5.44
CA THR A 62 -12.33 7.14 6.84
C THR A 62 -13.29 8.27 7.16
N ASN A 63 -13.86 8.88 6.13
CA ASN A 63 -14.88 9.91 6.33
C ASN A 63 -15.66 10.04 5.03
N ASP A 64 -16.67 10.90 5.05
CA ASP A 64 -17.56 11.04 3.91
C ASP A 64 -16.94 11.78 2.74
N GLN A 65 -15.77 12.36 2.93
CA GLN A 65 -15.16 13.17 1.89
C GLN A 65 -14.38 12.35 0.89
N PHE A 66 -13.94 11.16 1.27
CA PHE A 66 -13.09 10.34 0.43
C PHE A 66 -13.72 8.98 0.23
N PRO A 67 -13.92 8.56 -1.02
CA PRO A 67 -14.41 7.20 -1.27
C PRO A 67 -13.34 6.18 -0.92
N PRO A 68 -13.71 4.93 -0.77
CA PRO A 68 -12.73 3.86 -0.62
C PRO A 68 -11.77 3.85 -1.80
N PHE A 69 -10.51 3.55 -1.55
CA PHE A 69 -9.49 3.54 -2.57
C PHE A 69 -9.08 2.10 -2.83
N GLU A 70 -9.42 1.63 -4.00
CA GLU A 70 -9.22 0.22 -4.37
C GLU A 70 -8.19 0.15 -5.48
N THR A 71 -7.14 -0.66 -5.28
CA THR A 71 -6.08 -0.75 -6.27
C THR A 71 -5.63 -2.19 -6.43
N LEU A 72 -5.02 -2.44 -7.58
CA LEU A 72 -4.25 -3.66 -7.81
C LEU A 72 -2.78 -3.26 -7.73
N CYS A 73 -2.03 -3.96 -6.89
CA CYS A 73 -0.64 -3.63 -6.64
C CYS A 73 0.25 -4.83 -6.92
N ARG A 74 1.53 -4.54 -7.17
CA ARG A 74 2.53 -5.58 -7.36
C ARG A 74 3.63 -5.39 -6.32
N VAL A 75 4.02 -6.48 -5.67
CA VAL A 75 5.06 -6.44 -4.64
C VAL A 75 6.40 -6.21 -5.30
N LEU A 76 7.10 -5.16 -4.87
CA LEU A 76 8.45 -4.86 -5.33
C LEU A 76 9.49 -5.39 -4.37
N ARG A 77 9.17 -5.42 -3.07
CA ARG A 77 10.07 -5.96 -2.07
C ARG A 77 9.28 -6.35 -0.84
N CYS A 78 9.88 -7.24 -0.07
CA CYS A 78 9.30 -7.72 1.18
C CYS A 78 10.44 -7.89 2.16
N GLU A 79 10.38 -7.17 3.27
CA GLU A 79 11.44 -7.18 4.27
C GLU A 79 10.85 -7.50 5.64
N PRO A 80 11.53 -8.35 6.43
CA PRO A 80 11.01 -8.62 7.78
C PRO A 80 11.10 -7.36 8.61
N GLU A 81 10.07 -7.14 9.42
CA GLU A 81 10.04 -5.99 10.32
C GLU A 81 9.21 -6.34 11.53
N GLY A 82 9.84 -6.40 12.71
CA GLY A 82 9.14 -6.77 13.93
C GLY A 82 8.49 -8.12 13.80
N ASP A 83 7.20 -8.18 14.07
CA ASP A 83 6.45 -9.43 14.02
C ASP A 83 5.87 -9.73 12.66
N GLY A 84 6.19 -8.94 11.66
CA GLY A 84 5.61 -9.11 10.34
C GLY A 84 6.59 -8.70 9.25
N TYR A 85 6.05 -8.15 8.18
CA TYR A 85 6.84 -7.81 7.01
C TYR A 85 6.41 -6.47 6.48
N LEU A 86 7.38 -5.71 6.00
CA LEU A 86 7.12 -4.44 5.34
C LEU A 86 7.22 -4.67 3.84
N LEU A 87 6.12 -4.41 3.15
CA LEU A 87 6.05 -4.58 1.70
C LEU A 87 6.15 -3.22 1.03
N GLY A 88 6.99 -3.15 0.00
CA GLY A 88 6.92 -2.04 -0.93
C GLY A 88 6.18 -2.51 -2.15
N VAL A 89 5.09 -1.85 -2.51
CA VAL A 89 4.27 -2.25 -3.64
C VAL A 89 4.08 -1.07 -4.58
N GLU A 90 3.98 -1.37 -5.87
CA GLU A 90 3.61 -0.35 -6.84
C GLU A 90 2.15 -0.51 -7.20
N ILE A 91 1.50 0.60 -7.46
CA ILE A 91 0.11 0.59 -7.89
C ILE A 91 0.10 0.34 -9.39
N VAL A 92 -0.47 -0.79 -9.78
CA VAL A 92 -0.55 -1.17 -11.19
C VAL A 92 -1.82 -0.63 -11.81
N GLN A 93 -2.90 -0.63 -11.04
CA GLN A 93 -4.19 -0.21 -11.54
C GLN A 93 -5.03 0.32 -10.40
N VAL A 94 -5.67 1.45 -10.62
CA VAL A 94 -6.66 2.00 -9.68
C VAL A 94 -8.02 1.58 -10.18
N LYS A 95 -8.80 0.97 -9.31
CA LYS A 95 -10.15 0.54 -9.65
C LYS A 95 -11.16 1.58 -9.20
N ARG A 96 -12.20 1.74 -9.97
CA ARG A 96 -13.22 2.73 -9.68
C ARG A 96 -14.59 2.12 -9.62
#